data_157ab724ffa09d51c40a8fe8632874d3
#
_entry.id   157ab724ffa09d51c40a8fe8632874d3
#
_cell.length_a   1.000
_cell.length_b   1.000
_cell.length_c   1.000
_cell.angle_alpha   90.00
_cell.angle_beta   90.00
_cell.angle_gamma   90.00
#
_symmetry.space_group_name_H-M   'P 1'
#
loop_
_entity.id
_entity.type
_entity.pdbx_description
1 polymer ?
#
loop_
_entity_poly.entity_id
_entity_poly.type
_entity_poly.pdbx_seq_one_letter_code
_entity_poly.pdbx_strand_id
1 'polypeptide(L)'
;MKVRIKFSKEGPVKFVGHLDTMRYFQKAIRRAELPVAFSGGYSPHMIMSFAAPLGVGTTSLGEYFDMELTETVPTKEIEDRLNAVMAEGVSICSARQVEDGKASTAMALVAAADYFIQFREGKEPAADWRAGLDDFLSQKEIIVTKKTKRSEKTVDIRPYIYEMHLDGEGVFMQLASASSNYTKPELVMDTFLRWMDEEPLPFAYMIERREIYANKGDEEHLKLVSMESLGEDCLLYTSDAADD
;
A
#
# COMPACT_ATOMS: atom_id res chain seq x y z
N MET A 1 4.11 -12.83 19.41
CA MET A 1 3.22 -11.70 19.11
C MET A 1 3.39 -11.29 17.64
N LYS A 2 2.30 -11.12 16.89
CA LYS A 2 2.35 -10.62 15.52
C LYS A 2 1.95 -9.16 15.47
N VAL A 3 2.75 -8.34 14.80
CA VAL A 3 2.55 -6.88 14.73
C VAL A 3 2.50 -6.44 13.28
N ARG A 4 1.52 -5.61 12.95
CA ARG A 4 1.41 -4.89 11.68
C ARG A 4 1.95 -3.49 11.85
N ILE A 5 2.89 -3.13 11.00
CA ILE A 5 3.51 -1.82 10.95
C ILE A 5 2.98 -1.05 9.75
N LYS A 6 2.48 0.16 9.97
CA LYS A 6 2.18 1.14 8.93
C LYS A 6 3.36 2.09 8.80
N PHE A 7 3.79 2.38 7.57
CA PHE A 7 4.90 3.30 7.32
C PHE A 7 4.66 4.14 6.07
N SER A 8 5.28 5.32 6.02
CA SER A 8 5.35 6.17 4.84
C SER A 8 6.65 5.96 4.08
N LYS A 9 6.64 6.31 2.79
CA LYS A 9 7.79 6.27 1.90
C LYS A 9 7.73 7.48 0.96
N GLU A 10 8.57 8.48 1.24
CA GLU A 10 8.49 9.79 0.60
C GLU A 10 9.87 10.25 0.09
N GLY A 11 9.91 11.39 -0.59
CA GLY A 11 11.15 11.99 -1.04
C GLY A 11 12.01 11.06 -1.91
N PRO A 12 13.35 11.10 -1.79
CA PRO A 12 14.26 10.28 -2.61
C PRO A 12 14.11 8.78 -2.43
N VAL A 13 13.62 8.31 -1.27
CA VAL A 13 13.46 6.87 -1.01
C VAL A 13 12.37 6.22 -1.87
N LYS A 14 11.51 6.99 -2.55
CA LYS A 14 10.58 6.47 -3.56
C LYS A 14 11.27 5.69 -4.69
N PHE A 15 12.54 5.97 -4.95
CA PHE A 15 13.33 5.26 -5.97
C PHE A 15 13.97 3.96 -5.46
N VAL A 16 13.85 3.65 -4.18
CA VAL A 16 14.31 2.38 -3.61
C VAL A 16 13.31 1.28 -3.93
N GLY A 17 13.76 0.21 -4.58
CA GLY A 17 12.92 -0.92 -4.98
C GLY A 17 12.48 -1.77 -3.79
N HIS A 18 11.48 -2.64 -4.02
CA HIS A 18 10.86 -3.46 -2.97
C HIS A 18 11.87 -4.34 -2.21
N LEU A 19 12.77 -5.03 -2.90
CA LEU A 19 13.76 -5.90 -2.24
C LEU A 19 14.73 -5.12 -1.35
N ASP A 20 15.12 -3.92 -1.77
CA ASP A 20 16.01 -3.07 -0.97
C ASP A 20 15.27 -2.43 0.19
N THR A 21 13.98 -2.11 0.04
CA THR A 21 13.10 -1.71 1.14
C THR A 21 12.99 -2.83 2.19
N MET A 22 12.82 -4.09 1.78
CA MET A 22 12.82 -5.23 2.71
C MET A 22 14.15 -5.33 3.48
N ARG A 23 15.28 -5.26 2.76
CA ARG A 23 16.63 -5.30 3.38
C ARG A 23 16.86 -4.12 4.33
N TYR A 24 16.36 -2.95 3.96
CA TYR A 24 16.41 -1.76 4.81
C TYR A 24 15.68 -1.99 6.13
N PHE A 25 14.45 -2.50 6.11
CA PHE A 25 13.68 -2.79 7.32
C PHE A 25 14.31 -3.90 8.16
N GLN A 26 14.85 -4.96 7.55
CA GLN A 26 15.58 -5.99 8.29
C GLN A 26 16.75 -5.42 9.09
N LYS A 27 17.47 -4.45 8.51
CA LYS A 27 18.57 -3.75 9.22
C LYS A 27 18.04 -2.79 10.28
N ALA A 28 16.93 -2.08 10.01
CA ALA A 28 16.31 -1.16 10.93
C ALA A 28 15.76 -1.87 12.18
N ILE A 29 15.07 -3.00 12.01
CA ILE A 29 14.56 -3.83 13.10
C ILE A 29 15.70 -4.29 14.02
N ARG A 30 16.86 -4.70 13.44
CA ARG A 30 18.06 -5.06 14.25
C ARG A 30 18.61 -3.86 15.01
N ARG A 31 18.74 -2.69 14.39
CA ARG A 31 19.22 -1.46 15.07
C ARG A 31 18.25 -0.98 16.16
N ALA A 32 16.96 -1.20 15.96
CA ALA A 32 15.93 -0.92 16.96
C ALA A 32 15.91 -1.95 18.10
N GLU A 33 16.74 -3.02 18.00
CA GLU A 33 16.86 -4.10 18.99
C GLU A 33 15.50 -4.75 19.31
N LEU A 34 14.58 -4.81 18.33
CA LEU A 34 13.30 -5.48 18.50
C LEU A 34 13.48 -7.00 18.51
N PRO A 35 12.79 -7.74 19.40
CA PRO A 35 12.91 -9.18 19.57
C PRO A 35 12.18 -9.93 18.45
N VAL A 36 12.63 -9.75 17.20
CA VAL A 36 11.99 -10.35 16.01
C VAL A 36 12.23 -11.85 15.95
N ALA A 37 11.18 -12.60 15.60
CA ALA A 37 11.26 -14.04 15.39
C ALA A 37 11.95 -14.39 14.06
N PHE A 38 12.64 -15.55 14.04
CA PHE A 38 13.28 -16.10 12.85
C PHE A 38 12.66 -17.45 12.49
N SER A 39 12.63 -17.75 11.19
CA SER A 39 12.22 -19.05 10.70
C SER A 39 13.17 -20.16 11.18
N GLY A 40 12.64 -21.38 11.29
CA GLY A 40 13.47 -22.56 11.54
C GLY A 40 14.32 -22.98 10.34
N GLY A 41 15.22 -23.95 10.55
CA GLY A 41 16.03 -24.59 9.51
C GLY A 41 17.45 -24.04 9.36
N TYR A 42 18.14 -24.43 8.28
CA TYR A 42 19.56 -24.12 8.06
C TYR A 42 19.85 -22.68 7.65
N SER A 43 18.86 -21.94 7.18
CA SER A 43 19.01 -20.55 6.75
C SER A 43 17.89 -19.68 7.35
N PRO A 44 17.99 -19.38 8.67
CA PRO A 44 16.96 -18.63 9.34
C PRO A 44 16.87 -17.20 8.79
N HIS A 45 15.63 -16.76 8.52
CA HIS A 45 15.33 -15.39 8.10
C HIS A 45 14.28 -14.79 9.02
N MET A 46 14.27 -13.45 9.13
CA MET A 46 13.26 -12.75 9.91
C MET A 46 11.86 -13.09 9.39
N ILE A 47 10.95 -13.41 10.30
CA ILE A 47 9.54 -13.63 9.94
C ILE A 47 8.90 -12.27 9.77
N MET A 48 8.88 -11.80 8.51
CA MET A 48 8.25 -10.54 8.10
C MET A 48 7.68 -10.65 6.69
N SER A 49 6.59 -9.93 6.42
CA SER A 49 5.85 -10.01 5.16
C SER A 49 5.22 -8.65 4.83
N PHE A 50 5.52 -8.09 3.66
CA PHE A 50 4.93 -6.85 3.18
C PHE A 50 3.55 -7.10 2.56
N ALA A 51 2.64 -6.14 2.70
CA ALA A 51 1.28 -6.24 2.17
C ALA A 51 1.27 -6.28 0.64
N ALA A 52 1.85 -5.27 0.01
CA ALA A 52 1.95 -5.18 -1.44
C ALA A 52 3.22 -4.43 -1.85
N PRO A 53 3.89 -4.84 -2.95
CA PRO A 53 5.01 -4.07 -3.49
C PRO A 53 4.56 -2.67 -3.92
N LEU A 54 5.36 -1.65 -3.60
CA LEU A 54 5.20 -0.30 -4.12
C LEU A 54 6.07 -0.12 -5.37
N GLY A 55 5.50 0.45 -6.42
CA GLY A 55 6.24 0.79 -7.66
C GLY A 55 7.39 1.77 -7.38
N VAL A 56 8.51 1.60 -8.10
CA VAL A 56 9.63 2.56 -8.04
C VAL A 56 9.17 3.90 -8.60
N GLY A 57 9.46 4.98 -7.88
CA GLY A 57 9.03 6.34 -8.23
C GLY A 57 7.67 6.75 -7.63
N THR A 58 6.97 5.83 -6.96
CA THR A 58 5.72 6.09 -6.23
C THR A 58 6.03 6.43 -4.78
N THR A 59 5.43 7.50 -4.26
CA THR A 59 5.41 7.81 -2.83
C THR A 59 4.25 7.10 -2.14
N SER A 60 4.31 6.95 -0.82
CA SER A 60 3.20 6.38 -0.06
C SER A 60 3.13 6.93 1.36
N LEU A 61 1.90 7.10 1.84
CA LEU A 61 1.56 7.43 3.22
C LEU A 61 1.04 6.21 4.01
N GLY A 62 0.77 5.10 3.32
CA GLY A 62 0.13 3.92 3.89
C GLY A 62 0.65 2.60 3.33
N GLU A 63 1.90 2.26 3.64
CA GLU A 63 2.48 0.95 3.38
C GLU A 63 2.42 0.09 4.63
N TYR A 64 2.33 -1.23 4.43
CA TYR A 64 2.22 -2.17 5.54
C TYR A 64 3.17 -3.34 5.43
N PHE A 65 3.70 -3.77 6.56
CA PHE A 65 4.28 -5.10 6.72
C PHE A 65 3.91 -5.69 8.09
N ASP A 66 3.82 -7.01 8.13
CA ASP A 66 3.69 -7.78 9.36
C ASP A 66 5.05 -8.31 9.76
N MET A 67 5.32 -8.36 11.07
CA MET A 67 6.46 -9.07 11.66
C MET A 67 6.03 -9.86 12.89
N GLU A 68 6.76 -10.93 13.18
CA GLU A 68 6.56 -11.70 14.41
C GLU A 68 7.64 -11.38 15.43
N LEU A 69 7.23 -11.18 16.67
CA LEU A 69 8.11 -10.98 17.82
C LEU A 69 8.11 -12.21 18.71
N THR A 70 9.27 -12.51 19.33
CA THR A 70 9.44 -13.64 20.28
C THR A 70 8.83 -13.36 21.65
N GLU A 71 8.61 -12.10 21.97
CA GLU A 71 7.99 -11.64 23.23
C GLU A 71 7.03 -10.47 22.95
N THR A 72 6.24 -10.11 23.96
CA THR A 72 5.31 -8.99 23.85
C THR A 72 6.03 -7.68 24.10
N VAL A 73 5.85 -6.73 23.18
CA VAL A 73 6.38 -5.36 23.28
C VAL A 73 5.19 -4.40 23.05
N PRO A 74 5.05 -3.33 23.85
CA PRO A 74 4.03 -2.31 23.62
C PRO A 74 4.12 -1.73 22.21
N THR A 75 2.99 -1.57 21.55
CA THR A 75 2.97 -1.05 20.16
C THR A 75 3.60 0.32 20.05
N LYS A 76 3.38 1.19 21.03
CA LYS A 76 3.99 2.53 21.08
C LYS A 76 5.52 2.46 21.20
N GLU A 77 6.04 1.54 21.98
CA GLU A 77 7.49 1.33 22.10
C GLU A 77 8.10 0.85 20.77
N ILE A 78 7.39 -0.02 20.04
CA ILE A 78 7.82 -0.48 18.71
C ILE A 78 7.92 0.72 17.75
N GLU A 79 6.91 1.59 17.72
CA GLU A 79 6.90 2.82 16.91
C GLU A 79 8.11 3.72 17.22
N ASP A 80 8.33 4.00 18.50
CA ASP A 80 9.38 4.92 18.96
C ASP A 80 10.78 4.35 18.66
N ARG A 81 11.01 3.07 18.91
CA ARG A 81 12.29 2.39 18.65
C ARG A 81 12.58 2.30 17.16
N LEU A 82 11.59 2.03 16.32
CA LEU A 82 11.76 2.02 14.87
C LEU A 82 12.01 3.45 14.35
N ASN A 83 11.20 4.43 14.75
CA ASN A 83 11.37 5.81 14.27
C ASN A 83 12.74 6.39 14.65
N ALA A 84 13.31 6.01 15.79
CA ALA A 84 14.65 6.44 16.20
C ALA A 84 15.77 6.00 15.25
N VAL A 85 15.53 5.01 14.39
CA VAL A 85 16.52 4.44 13.45
C VAL A 85 16.12 4.58 11.97
N MET A 86 14.98 5.23 11.68
CA MET A 86 14.56 5.47 10.30
C MET A 86 15.45 6.48 9.59
N ALA A 87 15.64 6.28 8.28
CA ALA A 87 16.27 7.27 7.41
C ALA A 87 15.23 8.33 7.00
N GLU A 88 15.72 9.51 6.62
CA GLU A 88 14.88 10.55 6.03
C GLU A 88 14.03 10.01 4.86
N GLY A 89 12.75 10.35 4.86
CA GLY A 89 11.77 9.89 3.87
C GLY A 89 11.09 8.56 4.21
N VAL A 90 11.40 7.95 5.36
CA VAL A 90 10.66 6.80 5.91
C VAL A 90 10.21 7.13 7.32
N SER A 91 8.94 6.98 7.62
CA SER A 91 8.38 7.16 8.96
C SER A 91 7.47 6.01 9.32
N ILE A 92 7.52 5.54 10.56
CA ILE A 92 6.56 4.60 11.11
C ILE A 92 5.36 5.39 11.59
N CYS A 93 4.21 5.11 10.99
CA CYS A 93 2.95 5.81 11.29
C CYS A 93 2.20 5.16 12.45
N SER A 94 2.20 3.82 12.50
CA SER A 94 1.60 3.07 13.60
C SER A 94 2.14 1.64 13.68
N ALA A 95 1.97 1.03 14.85
CA ALA A 95 2.15 -0.40 15.08
C ALA A 95 0.87 -0.93 15.74
N ARG A 96 0.36 -2.07 15.26
CA ARG A 96 -0.85 -2.72 15.79
C ARG A 96 -0.59 -4.20 16.00
N GLN A 97 -1.01 -4.72 17.14
CA GLN A 97 -1.06 -6.16 17.33
C GLN A 97 -2.19 -6.73 16.46
N VAL A 98 -1.91 -7.78 15.71
CA VAL A 98 -2.86 -8.46 14.82
C VAL A 98 -2.94 -9.94 15.15
N GLU A 99 -4.04 -10.56 14.71
CA GLU A 99 -4.25 -12.00 14.88
C GLU A 99 -3.14 -12.81 14.19
N ASP A 100 -2.80 -13.94 14.82
CA ASP A 100 -1.91 -14.92 14.23
C ASP A 100 -2.61 -15.71 13.12
N GLY A 101 -1.83 -16.22 12.17
CA GLY A 101 -2.31 -17.08 11.10
C GLY A 101 -1.93 -16.59 9.71
N LYS A 102 -1.95 -17.51 8.74
CA LYS A 102 -1.58 -17.21 7.34
C LYS A 102 -2.63 -16.37 6.63
N ALA A 103 -3.91 -16.60 6.91
CA ALA A 103 -5.03 -15.89 6.30
C ALA A 103 -5.13 -14.43 6.79
N SER A 104 -4.56 -14.12 7.97
CA SER A 104 -4.55 -12.77 8.57
C SER A 104 -3.30 -11.96 8.22
N THR A 105 -2.41 -12.47 7.34
CA THR A 105 -1.23 -11.71 6.90
C THR A 105 -1.64 -10.50 6.07
N ALA A 106 -0.90 -9.40 6.21
CA ALA A 106 -1.15 -8.20 5.43
C ALA A 106 -1.24 -8.51 3.92
N MET A 107 -0.33 -9.33 3.38
CA MET A 107 -0.32 -9.73 1.97
C MET A 107 -1.62 -10.46 1.55
N ALA A 108 -2.18 -11.32 2.40
CA ALA A 108 -3.37 -12.10 2.09
C ALA A 108 -4.66 -11.25 2.12
N LEU A 109 -4.64 -10.16 2.89
CA LEU A 109 -5.81 -9.32 3.13
C LEU A 109 -5.96 -8.16 2.14
N VAL A 110 -4.93 -7.84 1.36
CA VAL A 110 -4.99 -6.71 0.40
C VAL A 110 -6.14 -6.89 -0.58
N ALA A 111 -7.07 -5.94 -0.58
CA ALA A 111 -8.22 -5.90 -1.47
C ALA A 111 -8.24 -4.65 -2.36
N ALA A 112 -7.95 -3.49 -1.80
CA ALA A 112 -7.98 -2.20 -2.48
C ALA A 112 -6.85 -1.29 -2.02
N ALA A 113 -6.58 -0.23 -2.76
CA ALA A 113 -5.72 0.86 -2.35
C ALA A 113 -6.19 2.19 -2.92
N ASP A 114 -5.94 3.25 -2.14
CA ASP A 114 -6.16 4.63 -2.55
C ASP A 114 -4.89 5.21 -3.16
N TYR A 115 -5.08 5.90 -4.25
CA TYR A 115 -4.02 6.60 -4.96
C TYR A 115 -4.41 8.06 -5.20
N PHE A 116 -3.40 8.92 -5.15
CA PHE A 116 -3.50 10.29 -5.64
C PHE A 116 -2.50 10.48 -6.79
N ILE A 117 -2.99 11.00 -7.91
CA ILE A 117 -2.21 11.12 -9.13
C ILE A 117 -2.22 12.58 -9.58
N GLN A 118 -1.03 13.11 -9.85
CA GLN A 118 -0.86 14.44 -10.46
C GLN A 118 -0.01 14.33 -11.71
N PHE A 119 -0.25 15.22 -12.67
CA PHE A 119 0.68 15.37 -13.78
C PHE A 119 1.96 16.09 -13.31
N ARG A 120 3.07 15.69 -13.88
CA ARG A 120 4.32 16.45 -13.72
C ARG A 120 4.24 17.74 -14.54
N GLU A 121 4.92 18.77 -14.09
CA GLU A 121 5.03 20.05 -14.81
C GLU A 121 5.41 19.80 -16.28
N GLY A 122 4.65 20.42 -17.19
CA GLY A 122 4.83 20.28 -18.62
C GLY A 122 4.42 18.93 -19.23
N LYS A 123 3.72 18.08 -18.47
CA LYS A 123 3.22 16.77 -18.91
C LYS A 123 1.70 16.67 -18.93
N GLU A 124 1.01 17.74 -18.61
CA GLU A 124 -0.44 17.79 -18.71
C GLU A 124 -0.89 17.67 -20.18
N PRO A 125 -2.04 16.98 -20.45
CA PRO A 125 -2.62 16.95 -21.77
C PRO A 125 -3.08 18.33 -22.21
N ALA A 126 -3.18 18.56 -23.52
CA ALA A 126 -3.63 19.83 -24.09
C ALA A 126 -5.13 20.05 -23.92
N ALA A 127 -5.91 18.97 -23.90
CA ALA A 127 -7.34 19.00 -23.70
C ALA A 127 -7.73 19.28 -22.22
N ASP A 128 -8.91 19.82 -21.99
CA ASP A 128 -9.48 19.91 -20.65
C ASP A 128 -9.91 18.50 -20.17
N TRP A 129 -8.93 17.76 -19.68
CA TRP A 129 -9.12 16.39 -19.22
C TRP A 129 -10.04 16.31 -17.98
N ARG A 130 -10.11 17.37 -17.18
CA ARG A 130 -10.94 17.38 -15.96
C ARG A 130 -12.42 17.19 -16.27
N ALA A 131 -12.90 17.78 -17.35
CA ALA A 131 -14.30 17.69 -17.76
C ALA A 131 -14.71 16.28 -18.25
N GLY A 132 -13.77 15.46 -18.72
CA GLY A 132 -14.05 14.12 -19.25
C GLY A 132 -14.13 13.00 -18.22
N LEU A 133 -13.82 13.27 -16.95
CA LEU A 133 -13.65 12.22 -15.95
C LEU A 133 -14.95 11.47 -15.64
N ASP A 134 -16.05 12.21 -15.45
CA ASP A 134 -17.36 11.64 -15.13
C ASP A 134 -17.92 10.82 -16.31
N ASP A 135 -17.74 11.30 -17.54
CA ASP A 135 -18.14 10.59 -18.75
C ASP A 135 -17.35 9.29 -18.94
N PHE A 136 -16.06 9.32 -18.68
CA PHE A 136 -15.21 8.13 -18.68
C PHE A 136 -15.72 7.08 -17.70
N LEU A 137 -16.05 7.48 -16.47
CA LEU A 137 -16.53 6.59 -15.42
C LEU A 137 -17.98 6.10 -15.66
N SER A 138 -18.77 6.81 -16.45
CA SER A 138 -20.14 6.41 -16.78
C SER A 138 -20.22 5.23 -17.73
N GLN A 139 -19.10 4.85 -18.37
CA GLN A 139 -19.04 3.71 -19.26
C GLN A 139 -19.39 2.40 -18.53
N LYS A 140 -20.14 1.52 -19.22
CA LYS A 140 -20.52 0.21 -18.66
C LYS A 140 -19.32 -0.73 -18.53
N GLU A 141 -18.36 -0.60 -19.44
CA GLU A 141 -17.12 -1.38 -19.46
C GLU A 141 -15.96 -0.51 -19.94
N ILE A 142 -14.77 -0.76 -19.44
CA ILE A 142 -13.51 -0.10 -19.83
C ILE A 142 -12.52 -1.20 -20.20
N ILE A 143 -12.43 -1.48 -21.48
CA ILE A 143 -11.65 -2.60 -22.00
C ILE A 143 -10.21 -2.20 -22.23
N VAL A 144 -9.29 -2.93 -21.63
CA VAL A 144 -7.84 -2.74 -21.80
C VAL A 144 -7.16 -4.04 -22.22
N THR A 145 -6.10 -3.92 -23.01
CA THR A 145 -5.24 -5.05 -23.33
C THR A 145 -3.99 -5.02 -22.47
N LYS A 146 -3.93 -5.92 -21.49
CA LYS A 146 -2.74 -6.11 -20.64
C LYS A 146 -1.75 -7.02 -21.38
N LYS A 147 -0.58 -6.49 -21.73
CA LYS A 147 0.51 -7.26 -22.38
C LYS A 147 1.47 -7.78 -21.31
N THR A 148 1.73 -9.08 -21.38
CA THR A 148 2.81 -9.71 -20.60
C THR A 148 3.88 -10.23 -21.58
N LYS A 149 5.04 -10.64 -21.08
CA LYS A 149 6.11 -11.22 -21.93
C LYS A 149 5.66 -12.44 -22.75
N ARG A 150 4.57 -13.10 -22.35
CA ARG A 150 4.13 -14.39 -22.93
C ARG A 150 2.69 -14.39 -23.44
N SER A 151 1.89 -13.37 -23.13
CA SER A 151 0.48 -13.33 -23.51
C SER A 151 -0.06 -11.92 -23.53
N GLU A 152 -1.08 -11.71 -24.35
CA GLU A 152 -1.96 -10.55 -24.30
C GLU A 152 -3.31 -11.00 -23.73
N LYS A 153 -3.86 -10.24 -22.79
CA LYS A 153 -5.18 -10.50 -22.20
C LYS A 153 -6.00 -9.23 -22.23
N THR A 154 -7.16 -9.33 -22.84
CA THR A 154 -8.18 -8.26 -22.79
C THR A 154 -8.97 -8.39 -21.48
N VAL A 155 -9.10 -7.30 -20.74
CA VAL A 155 -9.75 -7.28 -19.44
C VAL A 155 -10.59 -6.00 -19.34
N ASP A 156 -11.82 -6.14 -18.83
CA ASP A 156 -12.60 -5.00 -18.38
C ASP A 156 -12.07 -4.55 -17.00
N ILE A 157 -11.62 -3.30 -16.92
CA ILE A 157 -11.12 -2.71 -15.67
C ILE A 157 -12.17 -1.85 -14.96
N ARG A 158 -13.33 -1.59 -15.56
CA ARG A 158 -14.36 -0.76 -14.95
C ARG A 158 -14.81 -1.25 -13.56
N PRO A 159 -15.03 -2.57 -13.33
CA PRO A 159 -15.37 -3.10 -12.00
C PRO A 159 -14.27 -2.95 -10.95
N TYR A 160 -13.04 -2.65 -11.37
CA TYR A 160 -11.86 -2.52 -10.50
C TYR A 160 -11.52 -1.07 -10.16
N ILE A 161 -12.29 -0.11 -10.68
CA ILE A 161 -12.24 1.31 -10.33
C ILE A 161 -13.42 1.57 -9.40
N TYR A 162 -13.17 1.52 -8.09
CA TYR A 162 -14.23 1.66 -7.09
C TYR A 162 -14.64 3.12 -6.93
N GLU A 163 -13.67 4.01 -6.95
CA GLU A 163 -13.86 5.46 -6.90
C GLU A 163 -12.80 6.16 -7.75
N MET A 164 -13.18 7.24 -8.41
CA MET A 164 -12.27 8.13 -9.12
C MET A 164 -12.92 9.51 -9.24
N HIS A 165 -12.24 10.55 -8.80
CA HIS A 165 -12.74 11.92 -8.86
C HIS A 165 -11.59 12.93 -8.82
N LEU A 166 -11.89 14.18 -9.14
CA LEU A 166 -10.94 15.27 -8.98
C LEU A 166 -10.70 15.56 -7.50
N ASP A 167 -9.44 15.70 -7.12
CA ASP A 167 -9.00 16.13 -5.79
C ASP A 167 -7.95 17.24 -5.97
N GLY A 168 -8.39 18.49 -5.84
CA GLY A 168 -7.53 19.65 -6.13
C GLY A 168 -6.99 19.64 -7.57
N GLU A 169 -5.68 19.66 -7.71
CA GLU A 169 -4.99 19.64 -9.02
C GLU A 169 -4.73 18.20 -9.54
N GLY A 170 -5.19 17.19 -8.84
CA GLY A 170 -4.96 15.80 -9.19
C GLY A 170 -6.24 14.97 -9.26
N VAL A 171 -6.04 13.66 -9.35
CA VAL A 171 -7.10 12.66 -9.40
C VAL A 171 -6.92 11.72 -8.22
N PHE A 172 -7.96 11.58 -7.41
CA PHE A 172 -8.07 10.51 -6.43
C PHE A 172 -8.62 9.27 -7.12
N MET A 173 -8.07 8.09 -6.77
CA MET A 173 -8.57 6.80 -7.21
C MET A 173 -8.54 5.79 -6.09
N GLN A 174 -9.65 5.06 -5.90
CA GLN A 174 -9.67 3.83 -5.12
C GLN A 174 -9.77 2.65 -6.08
N LEU A 175 -8.74 1.80 -6.10
CA LEU A 175 -8.57 0.73 -7.08
C LEU A 175 -8.45 -0.63 -6.42
N ALA A 176 -8.92 -1.67 -7.13
CA ALA A 176 -8.65 -3.06 -6.75
C ALA A 176 -7.14 -3.33 -6.70
N SER A 177 -6.68 -3.92 -5.60
CA SER A 177 -5.25 -4.20 -5.34
C SER A 177 -4.96 -5.65 -4.94
N ALA A 178 -5.95 -6.53 -4.93
CA ALA A 178 -5.71 -7.96 -4.73
C ALA A 178 -4.91 -8.56 -5.89
N SER A 179 -4.15 -9.61 -5.63
CA SER A 179 -3.27 -10.23 -6.63
C SER A 179 -4.01 -10.73 -7.89
N SER A 180 -5.29 -11.07 -7.76
CA SER A 180 -6.15 -11.55 -8.85
C SER A 180 -6.65 -10.45 -9.78
N ASN A 181 -6.83 -9.23 -9.27
CA ASN A 181 -7.47 -8.11 -9.99
C ASN A 181 -6.70 -6.79 -9.89
N TYR A 182 -5.42 -6.86 -9.54
CA TYR A 182 -4.58 -5.67 -9.39
C TYR A 182 -4.66 -4.74 -10.59
N THR A 183 -5.08 -3.51 -10.33
CA THR A 183 -5.24 -2.46 -11.33
C THR A 183 -4.31 -1.30 -11.01
N LYS A 184 -3.37 -1.04 -11.92
CA LYS A 184 -2.38 0.03 -11.74
C LYS A 184 -3.01 1.40 -11.98
N PRO A 185 -2.71 2.42 -11.17
CA PRO A 185 -3.20 3.77 -11.40
C PRO A 185 -2.73 4.35 -12.74
N GLU A 186 -1.50 4.06 -13.19
CA GLU A 186 -1.00 4.49 -14.49
C GLU A 186 -1.83 3.90 -15.63
N LEU A 187 -2.24 2.63 -15.52
CA LEU A 187 -3.07 2.00 -16.55
C LEU A 187 -4.43 2.69 -16.68
N VAL A 188 -5.03 3.08 -15.55
CA VAL A 188 -6.31 3.79 -15.55
C VAL A 188 -6.16 5.16 -16.20
N MET A 189 -5.15 5.94 -15.81
CA MET A 189 -4.88 7.27 -16.39
C MET A 189 -4.56 7.20 -17.88
N ASP A 190 -3.69 6.26 -18.29
CA ASP A 190 -3.34 6.09 -19.69
C ASP A 190 -4.57 5.70 -20.53
N THR A 191 -5.45 4.88 -19.99
CA THR A 191 -6.69 4.48 -20.67
C THR A 191 -7.66 5.66 -20.76
N PHE A 192 -7.79 6.44 -19.72
CA PHE A 192 -8.59 7.65 -19.70
C PHE A 192 -8.11 8.67 -20.74
N LEU A 193 -6.80 8.95 -20.79
CA LEU A 193 -6.26 9.92 -21.78
C LEU A 193 -6.48 9.44 -23.20
N ARG A 194 -6.25 8.17 -23.51
CA ARG A 194 -6.51 7.61 -24.86
C ARG A 194 -8.00 7.65 -25.22
N TRP A 195 -8.89 7.49 -24.27
CA TRP A 195 -10.33 7.65 -24.48
C TRP A 195 -10.69 9.11 -24.84
N MET A 196 -9.90 10.09 -24.37
CA MET A 196 -10.01 11.49 -24.73
C MET A 196 -9.23 11.88 -26.02
N ASP A 197 -8.76 10.91 -26.80
CA ASP A 197 -7.88 11.12 -27.97
C ASP A 197 -6.54 11.80 -27.65
N GLU A 198 -6.08 11.69 -26.38
CA GLU A 198 -4.79 12.18 -25.93
C GLU A 198 -3.79 11.02 -25.72
N GLU A 199 -2.56 11.15 -26.22
CA GLU A 199 -1.54 10.13 -26.00
C GLU A 199 -0.76 10.41 -24.72
N PRO A 200 -0.73 9.47 -23.76
CA PRO A 200 0.01 9.64 -22.51
C PRO A 200 1.51 9.87 -22.74
N LEU A 201 2.06 10.91 -22.16
CA LEU A 201 3.50 11.16 -22.24
C LEU A 201 4.28 10.22 -21.31
N PRO A 202 5.50 9.82 -21.69
CA PRO A 202 6.36 9.03 -20.81
C PRO A 202 6.63 9.77 -19.47
N PHE A 203 6.49 9.03 -18.36
CA PHE A 203 6.70 9.56 -17.00
C PHE A 203 5.81 10.79 -16.68
N ALA A 204 4.58 10.81 -17.19
CA ALA A 204 3.68 11.94 -17.00
C ALA A 204 3.23 12.15 -15.55
N TYR A 205 3.18 11.09 -14.76
CA TYR A 205 2.52 11.11 -13.47
C TYR A 205 3.47 11.16 -12.28
N MET A 206 3.05 11.88 -11.25
CA MET A 206 3.46 11.68 -9.86
C MET A 206 2.34 10.88 -9.18
N ILE A 207 2.69 9.78 -8.55
CA ILE A 207 1.73 8.87 -7.92
C ILE A 207 2.07 8.73 -6.45
N GLU A 208 1.06 8.87 -5.62
CA GLU A 208 1.10 8.64 -4.19
C GLU A 208 0.07 7.59 -3.82
N ARG A 209 0.49 6.52 -3.13
CA ARG A 209 -0.44 5.56 -2.51
C ARG A 209 -0.78 6.05 -1.11
N ARG A 210 -2.05 6.39 -0.86
CA ARG A 210 -2.48 6.96 0.41
C ARG A 210 -2.83 5.92 1.46
N GLU A 211 -3.45 4.81 1.03
CA GLU A 211 -3.90 3.77 1.96
C GLU A 211 -4.01 2.41 1.26
N ILE A 212 -3.94 1.33 2.04
CA ILE A 212 -4.23 -0.04 1.62
C ILE A 212 -5.37 -0.59 2.49
N TYR A 213 -6.31 -1.26 1.83
CA TYR A 213 -7.52 -1.77 2.44
C TYR A 213 -7.63 -3.29 2.37
N ALA A 214 -8.23 -3.86 3.42
CA ALA A 214 -8.79 -5.20 3.40
C ALA A 214 -10.29 -5.13 3.13
N ASN A 215 -10.86 -6.19 2.58
CA ASN A 215 -12.31 -6.33 2.44
C ASN A 215 -12.86 -7.22 3.56
N LYS A 216 -13.74 -6.67 4.40
CA LYS A 216 -14.53 -7.40 5.41
C LYS A 216 -15.94 -7.80 4.91
N GLY A 217 -16.28 -7.45 3.68
CA GLY A 217 -17.48 -7.89 2.99
C GLY A 217 -17.24 -9.14 2.15
N ASP A 218 -18.06 -9.32 1.14
CA ASP A 218 -17.92 -10.34 0.11
C ASP A 218 -17.50 -9.72 -1.25
N GLU A 219 -17.54 -10.50 -2.33
CA GLU A 219 -17.17 -10.02 -3.67
C GLU A 219 -18.22 -9.08 -4.27
N GLU A 220 -19.50 -9.19 -3.87
CA GLU A 220 -20.61 -8.38 -4.37
C GLU A 220 -20.80 -7.11 -3.53
N HIS A 221 -20.45 -7.17 -2.23
CA HIS A 221 -20.65 -6.08 -1.26
C HIS A 221 -19.33 -5.78 -0.56
N LEU A 222 -18.50 -4.96 -1.18
CA LEU A 222 -17.24 -4.55 -0.61
C LEU A 222 -17.45 -3.73 0.67
N LYS A 223 -16.77 -4.15 1.74
CA LYS A 223 -16.63 -3.39 2.98
C LYS A 223 -15.16 -3.14 3.25
N LEU A 224 -14.63 -2.11 2.61
CA LEU A 224 -13.22 -1.75 2.73
C LEU A 224 -12.94 -1.12 4.09
N VAL A 225 -11.91 -1.64 4.75
CA VAL A 225 -11.40 -1.14 6.03
C VAL A 225 -9.89 -0.99 5.92
N SER A 226 -9.32 0.07 6.52
CA SER A 226 -7.86 0.23 6.48
C SER A 226 -7.17 -0.97 7.14
N MET A 227 -6.00 -1.33 6.62
CA MET A 227 -5.22 -2.46 7.18
C MET A 227 -4.84 -2.22 8.65
N GLU A 228 -4.68 -0.98 9.04
CA GLU A 228 -4.41 -0.55 10.42
C GLU A 228 -5.56 -0.88 11.37
N SER A 229 -6.82 -0.69 10.92
CA SER A 229 -8.02 -0.92 11.73
C SER A 229 -8.28 -2.39 12.07
N LEU A 230 -7.50 -3.32 11.51
CA LEU A 230 -7.59 -4.74 11.78
C LEU A 230 -6.76 -5.20 12.98
N GLY A 231 -6.04 -4.29 13.61
CA GLY A 231 -5.23 -4.57 14.79
C GLY A 231 -5.57 -3.65 15.95
N GLU A 232 -4.98 -3.92 17.09
CA GLU A 232 -5.22 -3.23 18.34
C GLU A 232 -3.91 -2.72 18.93
N ASP A 233 -3.99 -1.70 19.80
CA ASP A 233 -2.86 -1.27 20.62
C ASP A 233 -2.54 -2.34 21.64
N CYS A 234 -1.28 -2.73 21.74
CA CYS A 234 -0.78 -3.58 22.81
C CYS A 234 -0.20 -2.67 23.91
N LEU A 235 -0.86 -2.66 25.06
CA LEU A 235 -0.40 -1.98 26.26
C LEU A 235 0.11 -3.05 27.24
N LEU A 236 1.33 -2.90 27.76
CA LEU A 236 1.71 -3.65 28.94
C LEU A 236 1.00 -2.98 30.14
N TYR A 237 0.01 -3.67 30.71
CA TYR A 237 -0.48 -3.30 32.02
C TYR A 237 0.64 -3.64 33.01
N THR A 238 1.33 -2.64 33.54
CA THR A 238 2.10 -2.82 34.78
C THR A 238 1.07 -3.12 35.87
N SER A 239 1.11 -4.33 36.41
CA SER A 239 0.33 -4.71 37.59
C SER A 239 0.94 -4.10 38.85
N ASP A 240 1.04 -2.78 38.89
CA ASP A 240 1.39 -2.03 40.11
C ASP A 240 0.14 -1.36 40.68
N ALA A 241 -0.83 -2.18 41.10
CA ALA A 241 -1.94 -1.75 41.93
C ALA A 241 -2.50 -2.92 42.75
N ALA A 242 -1.66 -3.52 43.56
CA ALA A 242 -2.12 -4.33 44.67
C ALA A 242 -1.00 -4.42 45.70
N ASP A 243 -0.94 -3.40 46.57
CA ASP A 243 -0.56 -3.50 47.97
C ASP A 243 -0.71 -2.12 48.62
N ASP A 244 -1.88 -1.90 49.21
CA ASP A 244 -2.13 -1.09 50.42
C ASP A 244 -3.26 -1.74 51.19
#